data_4a7f0fa4da834b8b93982f57482942f2
#
_entry.id   4a7f0fa4da834b8b93982f57482942f2
#
_cell.length_a   1.000
_cell.length_b   1.000
_cell.length_c   1.000
_cell.angle_alpha   90.00
_cell.angle_beta   90.00
_cell.angle_gamma   90.00
#
_symmetry.space_group_name_H-M   'P 1'
#
loop_
_entity.id
_entity.type
_entity.pdbx_description
1 polymer ?
#
loop_
_entity_poly.entity_id
_entity_poly.type
_entity_poly.pdbx_seq_one_letter_code
_entity_poly.pdbx_strand_id
1 'polypeptide(L)'
;MLRALSFSGCLWYALDNSVPKRGKKMVTDHMTAVLPGDVQQVWTVVTGVGDYSWRSDLSRTEVLSAEQFVEHTQTGEQTLFTITAAEPGRRWELDMENRWMRGHWVGLFSGKGAETAIQFTETLHVKNPLLRPFVKRYLRKQQARFVADLQNALQARAHENG
;
A
#
# COMPACT_ATOMS: atom_id res chain seq x y z
N MET A 1 34.96 -33.52 -32.00
CA MET A 1 35.07 -32.55 -30.90
C MET A 1 34.14 -31.38 -31.16
N LEU A 2 32.90 -31.46 -30.69
CA LEU A 2 31.96 -30.33 -30.73
C LEU A 2 31.46 -30.11 -29.32
N ARG A 3 31.74 -28.99 -28.74
CA ARG A 3 31.25 -28.54 -27.46
C ARG A 3 29.78 -28.12 -27.59
N ALA A 4 28.93 -28.81 -26.89
CA ALA A 4 27.54 -28.38 -26.68
C ALA A 4 27.51 -27.18 -25.75
N LEU A 5 27.01 -26.03 -26.24
CA LEU A 5 26.65 -24.87 -25.43
C LEU A 5 25.24 -25.10 -24.86
N SER A 6 25.19 -25.23 -23.57
CA SER A 6 23.97 -25.34 -22.79
C SER A 6 23.29 -23.95 -22.75
N PHE A 7 22.16 -23.79 -23.45
CA PHE A 7 21.22 -22.72 -23.24
C PHE A 7 20.12 -23.23 -22.33
N SER A 8 20.28 -23.05 -21.04
CA SER A 8 19.22 -23.23 -20.06
C SER A 8 19.17 -22.01 -19.16
N GLY A 9 18.11 -21.25 -19.22
CA GLY A 9 17.85 -20.28 -18.18
C GLY A 9 17.24 -18.94 -18.57
N CYS A 10 16.33 -18.89 -19.53
CA CYS A 10 15.57 -17.65 -19.78
C CYS A 10 14.21 -17.92 -20.43
N LEU A 11 13.38 -18.79 -19.86
CA LEU A 11 12.03 -19.01 -20.44
C LEU A 11 10.94 -19.25 -19.41
N TRP A 12 11.03 -18.69 -18.20
CA TRP A 12 9.95 -18.82 -17.20
C TRP A 12 9.42 -17.49 -16.66
N TYR A 13 9.76 -16.36 -17.26
CA TYR A 13 9.26 -15.03 -16.82
C TYR A 13 8.23 -14.39 -17.76
N ALA A 14 7.62 -15.14 -18.65
CA ALA A 14 6.76 -14.57 -19.68
C ALA A 14 5.39 -15.23 -19.83
N LEU A 15 4.74 -15.73 -18.78
CA LEU A 15 3.36 -16.23 -18.89
C LEU A 15 2.61 -16.15 -17.56
N ASP A 16 2.58 -14.99 -16.90
CA ASP A 16 1.43 -14.65 -16.05
C ASP A 16 1.06 -13.15 -16.17
N ASN A 17 0.97 -12.70 -17.40
CA ASN A 17 0.10 -11.59 -17.75
C ASN A 17 -1.31 -12.15 -17.85
N SER A 18 -1.93 -12.44 -16.70
CA SER A 18 -3.37 -12.61 -16.64
C SER A 18 -4.01 -11.24 -16.89
N VAL A 19 -4.11 -10.89 -18.18
CA VAL A 19 -5.00 -9.84 -18.69
C VAL A 19 -6.33 -10.03 -17.97
N PRO A 20 -6.84 -9.05 -17.22
CA PRO A 20 -8.10 -9.20 -16.51
C PRO A 20 -9.19 -9.53 -17.55
N LYS A 21 -9.78 -10.71 -17.43
CA LYS A 21 -10.88 -11.15 -18.30
C LYS A 21 -11.94 -10.05 -18.33
N ARG A 22 -12.28 -9.60 -19.54
CA ARG A 22 -13.32 -8.63 -19.87
C ARG A 22 -14.50 -8.73 -18.91
N GLY A 23 -14.77 -7.68 -18.09
CA GLY A 23 -16.02 -7.56 -17.35
C GLY A 23 -15.93 -7.26 -15.85
N LYS A 24 -14.76 -7.28 -15.20
CA LYS A 24 -14.66 -6.95 -13.77
C LYS A 24 -14.43 -5.44 -13.59
N LYS A 25 -15.53 -4.70 -13.31
CA LYS A 25 -15.42 -3.26 -13.00
C LYS A 25 -14.56 -3.09 -11.74
N MET A 26 -13.43 -2.41 -11.89
CA MET A 26 -12.56 -2.00 -10.78
C MET A 26 -13.03 -0.65 -10.24
N VAL A 27 -12.79 -0.41 -8.97
CA VAL A 27 -13.02 0.88 -8.32
C VAL A 27 -11.66 1.47 -8.01
N THR A 28 -11.37 2.67 -8.54
CA THR A 28 -10.12 3.37 -8.28
C THR A 28 -10.43 4.69 -7.57
N ASP A 29 -9.63 5.01 -6.55
CA ASP A 29 -9.65 6.31 -5.89
C ASP A 29 -8.22 6.84 -5.73
N HIS A 30 -8.10 8.16 -5.67
CA HIS A 30 -6.83 8.87 -5.54
C HIS A 30 -6.90 9.87 -4.39
N MET A 31 -5.81 9.99 -3.67
CA MET A 31 -5.63 11.00 -2.64
C MET A 31 -4.27 11.67 -2.78
N THR A 32 -4.25 12.99 -2.58
CA THR A 32 -3.01 13.78 -2.50
C THR A 32 -3.03 14.59 -1.21
N ALA A 33 -1.87 14.72 -0.58
CA ALA A 33 -1.70 15.59 0.58
C ALA A 33 -0.25 16.10 0.64
N VAL A 34 -0.06 17.18 1.41
CA VAL A 34 1.27 17.63 1.83
C VAL A 34 1.37 17.40 3.33
N LEU A 35 2.41 16.71 3.73
CA LEU A 35 2.66 16.28 5.10
C LEU A 35 3.85 17.06 5.70
N PRO A 36 3.80 17.39 7.00
CA PRO A 36 4.97 17.90 7.69
C PRO A 36 6.05 16.81 7.80
N GLY A 37 7.31 17.19 7.71
CA GLY A 37 8.44 16.29 7.78
C GLY A 37 9.09 16.03 6.41
N ASP A 38 10.37 15.74 6.45
CA ASP A 38 11.11 15.35 5.25
C ASP A 38 10.66 13.98 4.72
N VAL A 39 11.01 13.70 3.48
CA VAL A 39 10.56 12.47 2.80
C VAL A 39 11.05 11.19 3.49
N GLN A 40 12.20 11.21 4.16
CA GLN A 40 12.72 10.06 4.86
C GLN A 40 11.93 9.76 6.15
N GLN A 41 11.53 10.81 6.87
CA GLN A 41 10.67 10.68 8.05
C GLN A 41 9.30 10.10 7.67
N VAL A 42 8.66 10.67 6.64
CA VAL A 42 7.37 10.19 6.14
C VAL A 42 7.47 8.75 5.66
N TRP A 43 8.50 8.43 4.87
CA TRP A 43 8.78 7.09 4.38
C TRP A 43 8.90 6.08 5.53
N THR A 44 9.72 6.39 6.53
CA THR A 44 9.95 5.51 7.69
C THR A 44 8.67 5.21 8.45
N VAL A 45 7.80 6.22 8.65
CA VAL A 45 6.51 6.00 9.32
C VAL A 45 5.58 5.12 8.49
N VAL A 46 5.44 5.40 7.20
CA VAL A 46 4.50 4.69 6.32
C VAL A 46 4.93 3.24 6.09
N THR A 47 6.22 2.98 5.88
CA THR A 47 6.73 1.64 5.57
C THR A 47 7.10 0.82 6.81
N GLY A 48 7.12 1.43 7.98
CA GLY A 48 7.39 0.78 9.26
C GLY A 48 6.18 -0.03 9.76
N VAL A 49 5.73 -1.03 9.00
CA VAL A 49 4.48 -1.78 9.24
C VAL A 49 4.39 -2.45 10.60
N GLY A 50 5.51 -2.68 11.29
CA GLY A 50 5.54 -3.22 12.65
C GLY A 50 5.08 -2.23 13.71
N ASP A 51 5.21 -0.91 13.47
CA ASP A 51 4.72 0.15 14.33
C ASP A 51 3.40 0.70 13.80
N TYR A 52 2.31 0.10 14.22
CA TYR A 52 0.94 0.52 13.87
C TYR A 52 0.29 1.45 14.91
N SER A 53 1.02 1.83 15.96
CA SER A 53 0.47 2.62 17.09
C SER A 53 -0.13 3.95 16.68
N TRP A 54 0.33 4.51 15.56
CA TRP A 54 -0.18 5.74 14.97
C TRP A 54 -1.48 5.56 14.14
N ARG A 55 -1.87 4.33 13.84
CA ARG A 55 -3.05 3.98 13.03
C ARG A 55 -4.29 3.77 13.93
N SER A 56 -5.26 4.66 13.84
CA SER A 56 -6.49 4.59 14.65
C SER A 56 -7.45 3.48 14.23
N ASP A 57 -7.31 2.95 13.03
CA ASP A 57 -8.17 1.92 12.46
C ASP A 57 -7.68 0.49 12.72
N LEU A 58 -6.43 0.31 13.15
CA LEU A 58 -5.83 -1.00 13.36
C LEU A 58 -5.83 -1.40 14.84
N SER A 59 -6.04 -2.69 15.08
CA SER A 59 -5.83 -3.32 16.39
C SER A 59 -4.46 -3.96 16.49
N ARG A 60 -3.90 -4.44 15.38
CA ARG A 60 -2.53 -4.96 15.28
C ARG A 60 -2.08 -5.10 13.83
N THR A 61 -0.78 -5.21 13.65
CA THR A 61 -0.13 -5.66 12.41
C THR A 61 0.72 -6.89 12.71
N GLU A 62 0.73 -7.86 11.82
CA GLU A 62 1.51 -9.09 11.92
C GLU A 62 2.44 -9.18 10.71
N VAL A 63 3.76 -9.07 10.94
CA VAL A 63 4.76 -9.19 9.89
C VAL A 63 5.05 -10.66 9.65
N LEU A 64 4.76 -11.16 8.45
CA LEU A 64 4.94 -12.58 8.08
C LEU A 64 6.31 -12.83 7.44
N SER A 65 6.79 -11.88 6.62
CA SER A 65 8.09 -11.93 5.95
C SER A 65 8.58 -10.52 5.63
N ALA A 66 9.69 -10.40 4.89
CA ALA A 66 10.17 -9.12 4.38
C ALA A 66 9.19 -8.48 3.37
N GLU A 67 8.39 -9.30 2.69
CA GLU A 67 7.46 -8.84 1.65
C GLU A 67 5.99 -8.94 2.06
N GLN A 68 5.66 -9.57 3.20
CA GLN A 68 4.26 -9.83 3.55
C GLN A 68 3.92 -9.46 4.98
N PHE A 69 2.75 -8.85 5.17
CA PHE A 69 2.18 -8.55 6.48
C PHE A 69 0.65 -8.61 6.44
N VAL A 70 0.05 -8.77 7.60
CA VAL A 70 -1.41 -8.75 7.79
C VAL A 70 -1.78 -7.58 8.70
N GLU A 71 -2.71 -6.75 8.25
CA GLU A 71 -3.36 -5.75 9.09
C GLU A 71 -4.67 -6.31 9.65
N HIS A 72 -4.89 -6.09 10.94
CA HIS A 72 -6.13 -6.41 11.65
C HIS A 72 -6.80 -5.11 12.06
N THR A 73 -8.01 -4.89 11.59
CA THR A 73 -8.78 -3.69 11.97
C THR A 73 -9.38 -3.83 13.37
N GLN A 74 -9.82 -2.70 13.96
CA GLN A 74 -10.57 -2.68 15.21
C GLN A 74 -11.89 -3.48 15.13
N THR A 75 -12.43 -3.68 13.93
CA THR A 75 -13.66 -4.46 13.68
C THR A 75 -13.40 -5.94 13.41
N GLY A 76 -12.13 -6.38 13.47
CA GLY A 76 -11.74 -7.79 13.30
C GLY A 76 -11.54 -8.23 11.85
N GLU A 77 -11.58 -7.32 10.88
CA GLU A 77 -11.23 -7.64 9.48
C GLU A 77 -9.72 -7.81 9.35
N GLN A 78 -9.32 -8.78 8.53
CA GLN A 78 -7.92 -9.08 8.24
C GLN A 78 -7.67 -8.85 6.75
N THR A 79 -6.58 -8.14 6.44
CA THR A 79 -6.13 -7.93 5.05
C THR A 79 -4.68 -8.35 4.95
N LEU A 80 -4.39 -9.28 4.05
CA LEU A 80 -3.03 -9.64 3.66
C LEU A 80 -2.51 -8.62 2.67
N PHE A 81 -1.31 -8.12 2.94
CA PHE A 81 -0.56 -7.25 2.04
C PHE A 81 0.70 -7.96 1.56
N THR A 82 1.00 -7.77 0.27
CA THR A 82 2.25 -8.21 -0.34
C THR A 82 2.93 -7.00 -0.98
N ILE A 83 4.17 -6.71 -0.57
CA ILE A 83 4.97 -5.62 -1.13
C ILE A 83 5.41 -6.02 -2.53
N THR A 84 5.02 -5.27 -3.55
CA THR A 84 5.34 -5.52 -4.95
C THR A 84 6.44 -4.59 -5.48
N ALA A 85 6.61 -3.41 -4.88
CA ALA A 85 7.73 -2.51 -5.15
C ALA A 85 8.04 -1.64 -3.94
N ALA A 86 9.34 -1.37 -3.70
CA ALA A 86 9.80 -0.45 -2.66
C ALA A 86 11.03 0.32 -3.18
N GLU A 87 10.82 1.60 -3.50
CA GLU A 87 11.88 2.56 -3.86
C GLU A 87 11.95 3.61 -2.74
N PRO A 88 12.95 3.53 -1.84
CA PRO A 88 13.02 4.38 -0.64
C PRO A 88 12.82 5.87 -0.94
N GLY A 89 11.89 6.48 -0.20
CA GLY A 89 11.55 7.90 -0.34
C GLY A 89 10.83 8.29 -1.63
N ARG A 90 10.47 7.34 -2.50
CA ARG A 90 9.86 7.62 -3.80
C ARG A 90 8.57 6.86 -4.07
N ARG A 91 8.59 5.54 -3.93
CA ARG A 91 7.47 4.68 -4.35
C ARG A 91 7.38 3.44 -3.49
N TRP A 92 6.16 3.13 -3.04
CA TRP A 92 5.82 1.90 -2.36
C TRP A 92 4.55 1.32 -2.95
N GLU A 93 4.56 0.04 -3.28
CA GLU A 93 3.42 -0.64 -3.88
C GLU A 93 3.08 -1.91 -3.13
N LEU A 94 1.80 -2.16 -3.01
CA LEU A 94 1.24 -3.27 -2.28
C LEU A 94 0.10 -3.91 -3.07
N ASP A 95 0.13 -5.23 -3.18
CA ASP A 95 -1.08 -5.99 -3.43
C ASP A 95 -1.78 -6.27 -2.13
N MET A 96 -3.10 -6.24 -2.13
CA MET A 96 -3.93 -6.51 -0.94
C MET A 96 -5.03 -7.51 -1.23
N GLU A 97 -5.30 -8.39 -0.28
CA GLU A 97 -6.40 -9.34 -0.38
C GLU A 97 -7.06 -9.60 0.97
N ASN A 98 -8.39 -9.61 0.96
CA ASN A 98 -9.21 -10.09 2.06
C ASN A 98 -10.44 -10.85 1.53
N ARG A 99 -11.35 -11.26 2.42
CA ARG A 99 -12.56 -12.00 2.03
C ARG A 99 -13.48 -11.23 1.07
N TRP A 100 -13.43 -9.89 1.07
CA TRP A 100 -14.35 -9.04 0.31
C TRP A 100 -13.77 -8.52 -1.00
N MET A 101 -12.46 -8.33 -1.06
CA MET A 101 -11.82 -7.62 -2.16
C MET A 101 -10.38 -8.09 -2.41
N ARG A 102 -9.90 -7.79 -3.60
CA ARG A 102 -8.48 -7.76 -3.98
C ARG A 102 -8.16 -6.38 -4.51
N GLY A 103 -6.98 -5.90 -4.28
CA GLY A 103 -6.59 -4.59 -4.74
C GLY A 103 -5.10 -4.42 -4.91
N HIS A 104 -4.78 -3.25 -5.45
CA HIS A 104 -3.43 -2.78 -5.60
C HIS A 104 -3.36 -1.33 -5.11
N TRP A 105 -2.38 -1.03 -4.29
CA TRP A 105 -2.14 0.29 -3.75
C TRP A 105 -0.77 0.78 -4.17
N VAL A 106 -0.69 2.05 -4.59
CA VAL A 106 0.53 2.74 -4.99
C VAL A 106 0.65 4.02 -4.19
N GLY A 107 1.76 4.17 -3.46
CA GLY A 107 2.15 5.40 -2.79
C GLY A 107 3.36 6.02 -3.48
N LEU A 108 3.21 7.28 -3.90
CA LEU A 108 4.29 8.11 -4.41
C LEU A 108 4.62 9.20 -3.41
N PHE A 109 5.91 9.45 -3.21
CA PHE A 109 6.45 10.40 -2.25
C PHE A 109 7.37 11.38 -2.97
N SER A 110 7.26 12.67 -2.64
CA SER A 110 8.11 13.72 -3.19
C SER A 110 8.47 14.73 -2.12
N GLY A 111 9.75 14.78 -1.75
CA GLY A 111 10.26 15.72 -0.75
C GLY A 111 10.26 17.15 -1.28
N LYS A 112 9.86 18.09 -0.41
CA LYS A 112 9.88 19.55 -0.63
C LYS A 112 10.49 20.23 0.59
N GLY A 113 11.77 19.97 0.85
CA GLY A 113 12.45 20.46 2.05
C GLY A 113 11.89 19.82 3.32
N ALA A 114 11.30 20.62 4.21
CA ALA A 114 10.70 20.16 5.47
C ALA A 114 9.27 19.60 5.29
N GLU A 115 8.80 19.46 4.07
CA GLU A 115 7.48 18.90 3.76
C GLU A 115 7.60 17.79 2.73
N THR A 116 6.62 16.90 2.71
CA THR A 116 6.53 15.80 1.74
C THR A 116 5.16 15.81 1.08
N ALA A 117 5.15 15.90 -0.24
CA ALA A 117 3.95 15.66 -1.03
C ALA A 117 3.78 14.15 -1.22
N ILE A 118 2.57 13.66 -0.96
CA ILE A 118 2.17 12.27 -1.20
C ILE A 118 1.05 12.19 -2.23
N GLN A 119 1.08 11.12 -3.01
CA GLN A 119 -0.02 10.73 -3.89
C GLN A 119 -0.28 9.24 -3.71
N PHE A 120 -1.46 8.90 -3.23
CA PHE A 120 -1.91 7.53 -3.04
C PHE A 120 -2.95 7.18 -4.09
N THR A 121 -2.80 6.02 -4.69
CA THR A 121 -3.76 5.44 -5.64
C THR A 121 -4.12 4.05 -5.17
N GLU A 122 -5.41 3.79 -5.04
CA GLU A 122 -5.91 2.48 -4.65
C GLU A 122 -6.91 1.98 -5.68
N THR A 123 -6.68 0.78 -6.20
CA THR A 123 -7.53 0.14 -7.19
C THR A 123 -8.04 -1.18 -6.63
N LEU A 124 -9.37 -1.30 -6.49
CA LEU A 124 -10.01 -2.46 -5.89
C LEU A 124 -10.89 -3.22 -6.87
N HIS A 125 -10.81 -4.53 -6.79
CA HIS A 125 -11.77 -5.47 -7.33
C HIS A 125 -12.61 -6.04 -6.19
N VAL A 126 -13.88 -5.65 -6.14
CA VAL A 126 -14.83 -6.13 -5.12
C VAL A 126 -15.43 -7.46 -5.56
N LYS A 127 -15.33 -8.49 -4.71
CA LYS A 127 -15.82 -9.84 -4.99
C LYS A 127 -17.35 -9.88 -5.16
N ASN A 128 -18.09 -9.07 -4.37
CA ASN A 128 -19.55 -8.93 -4.50
C ASN A 128 -19.92 -7.61 -5.23
N PRO A 129 -20.49 -7.67 -6.45
CA PRO A 129 -20.80 -6.48 -7.23
C PRO A 129 -21.85 -5.56 -6.57
N LEU A 130 -22.70 -6.06 -5.69
CA LEU A 130 -23.71 -5.26 -4.97
C LEU A 130 -23.08 -4.25 -3.98
N LEU A 131 -21.85 -4.50 -3.53
CA LEU A 131 -21.13 -3.61 -2.63
C LEU A 131 -20.43 -2.45 -3.33
N ARG A 132 -20.26 -2.51 -4.66
CA ARG A 132 -19.51 -1.52 -5.45
C ARG A 132 -19.93 -0.06 -5.24
N PRO A 133 -21.22 0.30 -5.16
CA PRO A 133 -21.61 1.70 -4.97
C PRO A 133 -21.07 2.31 -3.67
N PHE A 134 -20.89 1.48 -2.65
CA PHE A 134 -20.44 1.89 -1.32
C PHE A 134 -18.92 1.94 -1.17
N VAL A 135 -18.19 1.17 -2.00
CA VAL A 135 -16.74 0.99 -1.90
C VAL A 135 -15.99 2.30 -2.11
N LYS A 136 -16.39 3.11 -3.09
CA LYS A 136 -15.71 4.40 -3.34
C LYS A 136 -15.80 5.36 -2.14
N ARG A 137 -16.96 5.42 -1.49
CA ARG A 137 -17.13 6.21 -0.25
C ARG A 137 -16.31 5.64 0.90
N TYR A 138 -16.27 4.32 1.01
CA TYR A 138 -15.46 3.62 2.00
C TYR A 138 -13.98 3.93 1.82
N LEU A 139 -13.44 3.79 0.59
CA LEU A 139 -12.04 4.10 0.27
C LEU A 139 -11.65 5.53 0.64
N ARG A 140 -12.45 6.52 0.24
CA ARG A 140 -12.20 7.92 0.58
C ARG A 140 -12.11 8.14 2.09
N LYS A 141 -13.00 7.50 2.84
CA LYS A 141 -13.00 7.60 4.31
C LYS A 141 -11.75 6.96 4.91
N GLN A 142 -11.34 5.80 4.39
CA GLN A 142 -10.14 5.10 4.85
C GLN A 142 -8.86 5.89 4.53
N GLN A 143 -8.71 6.38 3.32
CA GLN A 143 -7.57 7.20 2.91
C GLN A 143 -7.49 8.51 3.69
N ALA A 144 -8.63 9.19 3.91
CA ALA A 144 -8.67 10.41 4.71
C ALA A 144 -8.24 10.16 6.16
N ARG A 145 -8.69 9.04 6.76
CA ARG A 145 -8.26 8.63 8.10
C ARG A 145 -6.77 8.34 8.15
N PHE A 146 -6.26 7.55 7.21
CA PHE A 146 -4.85 7.23 7.11
C PHE A 146 -3.97 8.50 7.07
N VAL A 147 -4.34 9.46 6.23
CA VAL A 147 -3.60 10.73 6.11
C VAL A 147 -3.69 11.56 7.39
N ALA A 148 -4.86 11.62 8.03
CA ALA A 148 -5.02 12.32 9.30
C ALA A 148 -4.17 11.69 10.42
N ASP A 149 -4.19 10.38 10.55
CA ASP A 149 -3.38 9.65 11.52
C ASP A 149 -1.89 9.87 11.26
N LEU A 150 -1.46 9.83 9.99
CA LEU A 150 -0.08 10.06 9.59
C LEU A 150 0.38 11.50 9.91
N GLN A 151 -0.45 12.51 9.64
CA GLN A 151 -0.17 13.90 10.02
C GLN A 151 0.03 14.06 11.52
N ASN A 152 -0.85 13.47 12.33
CA ASN A 152 -0.75 13.51 13.79
C ASN A 152 0.54 12.83 14.29
N ALA A 153 0.89 11.68 13.72
CA ALA A 153 2.11 10.95 14.07
C ALA A 153 3.38 11.76 13.75
N LEU A 154 3.42 12.41 12.58
CA LEU A 154 4.56 13.24 12.18
C LEU A 154 4.70 14.48 13.06
N GLN A 155 3.58 15.14 13.43
CA GLN A 155 3.59 16.28 14.34
C GLN A 155 4.05 15.90 15.75
N ALA A 156 3.58 14.77 16.28
CA ALA A 156 4.02 14.29 17.60
C ALA A 156 5.54 14.04 17.64
N ARG A 157 6.08 13.38 16.61
CA ARG A 157 7.54 13.11 16.51
C ARG A 157 8.38 14.39 16.35
N ALA A 158 7.83 15.42 15.69
CA ALA A 158 8.51 16.72 15.60
C ALA A 158 8.63 17.41 16.95
N HIS A 159 7.64 17.28 17.84
CA HIS A 159 7.67 17.83 19.20
C HIS A 159 8.60 17.08 20.15
N GLU A 160 8.83 15.78 19.94
CA GLU A 160 9.74 14.98 20.77
C GLU A 160 11.22 15.26 20.45
N ASN A 161 11.53 15.73 19.25
CA ASN A 161 12.90 15.97 18.77
C ASN A 161 13.33 17.45 18.82
N GLY A 162 12.50 18.36 19.31
CA GLY A 162 12.77 19.80 19.45
C GLY A 162 12.88 20.21 20.88
#